data_cbcac59a1227f76d450252c5e29aca6a
#
_entry.id   cbcac59a1227f76d450252c5e29aca6a
#
_cell.length_a   1.000
_cell.length_b   1.000
_cell.length_c   1.000
_cell.angle_alpha   90.00
_cell.angle_beta   90.00
_cell.angle_gamma   90.00
#
_symmetry.space_group_name_H-M   'P 1'
#
loop_
_entity.id
_entity.type
_entity.pdbx_description
1 polymer ?
#
loop_
_entity_poly.entity_id
_entity_poly.type
_entity_poly.pdbx_seq_one_letter_code
_entity_poly.pdbx_strand_id
1 'polypeptide(L)'
;MLKAEYHLGDDLPNVKVGIGCAPDSKFVETSVRTLNNPNVIIYRDPQKLADDLASGVIDAAVRGDMASAKLLPLVRKALGLDHLQRAVLMGYRGKVICMAPVGIDEGWTVEDRVSMAERSVELYKKLGCKDVRIAVMSGGRNDDVGRNEEVDESLKQARDVVISLNRDGYDSYDAEILLENAVEEADVIIAPNGIVGNIIFRSMHFIGGCPAYGAPLINTDKVFVDTSRVKTDYTDSIILAMKLAEMKG
;
A
#
# COMPACT_ATOMS: atom_id res chain seq x y z
N MET A 1 4.49 -12.51 -11.14
CA MET A 1 4.93 -11.10 -11.33
C MET A 1 3.80 -10.31 -11.98
N LEU A 2 3.30 -9.26 -11.33
CA LEU A 2 2.25 -8.38 -11.84
C LEU A 2 2.87 -7.37 -12.82
N LYS A 3 2.34 -7.28 -14.06
CA LYS A 3 2.83 -6.31 -15.03
C LYS A 3 2.21 -4.93 -14.80
N ALA A 4 2.96 -3.86 -15.04
CA ALA A 4 2.48 -2.48 -14.87
C ALA A 4 1.28 -2.13 -15.76
N GLU A 5 1.14 -2.77 -16.93
CA GLU A 5 0.01 -2.62 -17.86
C GLU A 5 -1.33 -3.17 -17.33
N TYR A 6 -1.30 -3.97 -16.26
CA TYR A 6 -2.50 -4.55 -15.64
C TYR A 6 -3.50 -3.51 -15.13
N HIS A 7 -3.06 -2.27 -14.92
CA HIS A 7 -3.86 -1.23 -14.26
C HIS A 7 -4.74 -0.39 -15.19
N LEU A 8 -4.50 -0.45 -16.50
CA LEU A 8 -5.09 0.48 -17.46
C LEU A 8 -6.03 -0.19 -18.49
N GLY A 9 -6.62 -1.35 -18.15
CA GLY A 9 -7.64 -1.96 -19.02
C GLY A 9 -8.79 -1.00 -19.27
N ASP A 10 -9.25 -0.92 -20.53
CA ASP A 10 -10.28 0.02 -21.00
C ASP A 10 -11.66 -0.20 -20.33
N ASP A 11 -11.93 -1.37 -19.77
CA ASP A 11 -13.16 -1.68 -19.05
C ASP A 11 -13.02 -1.40 -17.55
N LEU A 12 -13.56 -0.26 -17.13
CA LEU A 12 -13.64 0.09 -15.71
C LEU A 12 -14.85 -0.58 -15.05
N PRO A 13 -14.68 -1.19 -13.85
CA PRO A 13 -15.76 -1.84 -13.14
C PRO A 13 -16.91 -0.87 -12.80
N ASN A 14 -18.13 -1.39 -12.80
CA ASN A 14 -19.32 -0.64 -12.39
C ASN A 14 -19.48 -0.61 -10.87
N VAL A 15 -18.54 0.03 -10.19
CA VAL A 15 -18.48 0.19 -8.73
C VAL A 15 -18.39 1.65 -8.34
N LYS A 16 -18.98 2.03 -7.21
CA LYS A 16 -18.97 3.42 -6.71
C LYS A 16 -17.72 3.69 -5.90
N VAL A 17 -16.95 4.69 -6.33
CA VAL A 17 -15.71 5.10 -5.64
C VAL A 17 -15.84 6.52 -5.13
N GLY A 18 -15.68 6.71 -3.83
CA GLY A 18 -15.52 8.03 -3.21
C GLY A 18 -14.07 8.48 -3.25
N ILE A 19 -13.80 9.73 -3.64
CA ILE A 19 -12.48 10.32 -3.51
C ILE A 19 -12.51 11.58 -2.67
N GLY A 20 -11.63 11.66 -1.67
CA GLY A 20 -11.47 12.83 -0.82
C GLY A 20 -10.78 13.98 -1.54
N CYS A 21 -11.35 15.17 -1.41
CA CYS A 21 -10.88 16.39 -2.07
C CYS A 21 -10.73 17.50 -1.06
N ALA A 22 -9.53 18.05 -0.90
CA ALA A 22 -9.29 19.23 -0.07
C ALA A 22 -9.99 20.47 -0.67
N PRO A 23 -10.31 21.50 0.16
CA PRO A 23 -11.06 22.67 -0.32
C PRO A 23 -10.46 23.36 -1.56
N ASP A 24 -9.15 23.44 -1.63
CA ASP A 24 -8.41 24.14 -2.70
C ASP A 24 -7.80 23.20 -3.74
N SER A 25 -8.25 21.95 -3.78
CA SER A 25 -7.71 20.94 -4.69
C SER A 25 -8.14 21.18 -6.13
N LYS A 26 -7.14 21.24 -7.02
CA LYS A 26 -7.35 21.22 -8.47
C LYS A 26 -7.04 19.86 -9.10
N PHE A 27 -6.16 19.09 -8.46
CA PHE A 27 -5.67 17.82 -9.02
C PHE A 27 -6.72 16.69 -8.92
N VAL A 28 -7.42 16.58 -7.78
CA VAL A 28 -8.50 15.60 -7.61
C VAL A 28 -9.62 15.86 -8.62
N GLU A 29 -10.10 17.12 -8.74
CA GLU A 29 -11.15 17.46 -9.68
C GLU A 29 -10.74 17.21 -11.14
N THR A 30 -9.47 17.51 -11.48
CA THR A 30 -8.95 17.24 -12.81
C THR A 30 -8.89 15.74 -13.09
N SER A 31 -8.38 14.93 -12.17
CA SER A 31 -8.30 13.47 -12.32
C SER A 31 -9.70 12.85 -12.51
N VAL A 32 -10.69 13.27 -11.70
CA VAL A 32 -12.07 12.78 -11.84
C VAL A 32 -12.67 13.17 -13.20
N ARG A 33 -12.44 14.41 -13.64
CA ARG A 33 -12.91 14.87 -14.96
C ARG A 33 -12.23 14.12 -16.10
N THR A 34 -10.93 13.86 -16.01
CA THR A 34 -10.17 13.11 -17.03
C THR A 34 -10.68 11.67 -17.14
N LEU A 35 -10.91 11.02 -15.98
CA LEU A 35 -11.46 9.65 -15.95
C LEU A 35 -12.88 9.57 -16.51
N ASN A 36 -13.65 10.65 -16.41
CA ASN A 36 -15.02 10.78 -16.93
C ASN A 36 -15.94 9.59 -16.60
N ASN A 37 -15.85 9.09 -15.36
CA ASN A 37 -16.65 7.95 -14.89
C ASN A 37 -17.71 8.43 -13.89
N PRO A 38 -19.02 8.24 -14.17
CA PRO A 38 -20.11 8.74 -13.32
C PRO A 38 -20.17 8.08 -11.94
N ASN A 39 -19.51 6.96 -11.74
CA ASN A 39 -19.44 6.25 -10.45
C ASN A 39 -18.37 6.81 -9.51
N VAL A 40 -17.60 7.82 -9.93
CA VAL A 40 -16.61 8.49 -9.06
C VAL A 40 -17.23 9.72 -8.41
N ILE A 41 -17.29 9.72 -7.10
CA ILE A 41 -17.94 10.76 -6.29
C ILE A 41 -16.88 11.53 -5.49
N ILE A 42 -16.87 12.86 -5.64
CA ILE A 42 -15.97 13.74 -4.88
C ILE A 42 -16.56 14.03 -3.51
N TYR A 43 -15.79 13.76 -2.46
CA TYR A 43 -16.10 14.06 -1.07
C TYR A 43 -15.24 15.20 -0.56
N ARG A 44 -15.87 16.21 0.06
CA ARG A 44 -15.17 17.32 0.74
C ARG A 44 -15.22 17.20 2.26
N ASP A 45 -16.13 16.37 2.77
CA ASP A 45 -16.26 16.03 4.18
C ASP A 45 -15.58 14.67 4.46
N PRO A 46 -14.49 14.64 5.27
CA PRO A 46 -13.79 13.39 5.59
C PRO A 46 -14.63 12.44 6.44
N GLN A 47 -15.53 12.95 7.31
CA GLN A 47 -16.41 12.09 8.11
C GLN A 47 -17.39 11.36 7.20
N LYS A 48 -18.03 12.10 6.28
CA LYS A 48 -18.98 11.51 5.34
C LYS A 48 -18.33 10.46 4.44
N LEU A 49 -17.09 10.69 3.97
CA LEU A 49 -16.36 9.70 3.18
C LEU A 49 -16.13 8.39 3.96
N ALA A 50 -15.73 8.50 5.23
CA ALA A 50 -15.49 7.35 6.09
C ALA A 50 -16.79 6.58 6.40
N ASP A 51 -17.88 7.28 6.70
CA ASP A 51 -19.18 6.69 7.04
C ASP A 51 -19.83 6.00 5.83
N ASP A 52 -19.78 6.62 4.65
CA ASP A 52 -20.33 6.07 3.41
C ASP A 52 -19.53 4.82 2.96
N LEU A 53 -18.21 4.78 3.20
CA LEU A 53 -17.41 3.58 2.98
C LEU A 53 -17.80 2.45 3.96
N ALA A 54 -17.90 2.77 5.24
CA ALA A 54 -18.21 1.77 6.28
C ALA A 54 -19.60 1.17 6.07
N SER A 55 -20.60 1.99 5.75
CA SER A 55 -21.99 1.57 5.52
C SER A 55 -22.23 0.92 4.15
N GLY A 56 -21.27 0.99 3.20
CA GLY A 56 -21.41 0.42 1.87
C GLY A 56 -22.23 1.28 0.89
N VAL A 57 -22.41 2.57 1.17
CA VAL A 57 -22.97 3.54 0.21
C VAL A 57 -22.06 3.70 -1.00
N ILE A 58 -20.73 3.61 -0.75
CA ILE A 58 -19.69 3.47 -1.77
C ILE A 58 -18.93 2.14 -1.58
N ASP A 59 -18.50 1.57 -2.69
CA ASP A 59 -17.79 0.27 -2.70
C ASP A 59 -16.32 0.41 -2.32
N ALA A 60 -15.72 1.57 -2.66
CA ALA A 60 -14.36 1.90 -2.34
C ALA A 60 -14.16 3.39 -2.05
N ALA A 61 -13.09 3.73 -1.35
CA ALA A 61 -12.69 5.11 -1.12
C ALA A 61 -11.21 5.32 -1.43
N VAL A 62 -10.88 6.51 -1.94
CA VAL A 62 -9.51 7.00 -2.14
C VAL A 62 -9.34 8.25 -1.28
N ARG A 63 -8.20 8.34 -0.53
CA ARG A 63 -7.96 9.53 0.30
C ARG A 63 -7.90 10.82 -0.52
N GLY A 64 -7.42 10.75 -1.74
CA GLY A 64 -7.13 11.93 -2.54
C GLY A 64 -6.07 12.81 -1.88
N ASP A 65 -6.31 14.10 -1.82
CA ASP A 65 -5.41 15.08 -1.19
C ASP A 65 -5.89 15.56 0.19
N MET A 66 -6.91 14.95 0.76
CA MET A 66 -7.31 15.21 2.14
C MET A 66 -6.15 14.97 3.12
N ALA A 67 -6.10 15.78 4.18
CA ALA A 67 -5.09 15.64 5.22
C ALA A 67 -5.21 14.27 5.92
N SER A 68 -4.13 13.48 5.89
CA SER A 68 -4.08 12.15 6.53
C SER A 68 -4.44 12.19 8.01
N ALA A 69 -3.93 13.20 8.74
CA ALA A 69 -4.23 13.41 10.16
C ALA A 69 -5.72 13.65 10.46
N LYS A 70 -6.50 14.08 9.47
CA LYS A 70 -7.95 14.28 9.63
C LYS A 70 -8.74 13.03 9.21
N LEU A 71 -8.40 12.43 8.07
CA LEU A 71 -9.21 11.35 7.48
C LEU A 71 -8.86 9.97 8.05
N LEU A 72 -7.58 9.63 8.22
CA LEU A 72 -7.20 8.26 8.63
C LEU A 72 -7.77 7.85 10.00
N PRO A 73 -7.80 8.71 11.04
CA PRO A 73 -8.46 8.36 12.30
C PRO A 73 -9.96 8.09 12.15
N LEU A 74 -10.65 8.81 11.24
CA LEU A 74 -12.08 8.62 10.98
C LEU A 74 -12.33 7.30 10.26
N VAL A 75 -11.52 6.98 9.24
CA VAL A 75 -11.58 5.69 8.53
C VAL A 75 -11.31 4.54 9.50
N ARG A 76 -10.26 4.63 10.32
CA ARG A 76 -9.94 3.62 11.33
C ARG A 76 -11.12 3.37 12.27
N LYS A 77 -11.73 4.45 12.79
CA LYS A 77 -12.88 4.37 13.70
C LYS A 77 -14.12 3.80 13.00
N ALA A 78 -14.45 4.29 11.81
CA ALA A 78 -15.63 3.87 11.06
C ALA A 78 -15.56 2.37 10.66
N LEU A 79 -14.35 1.87 10.39
CA LEU A 79 -14.12 0.46 10.05
C LEU A 79 -13.89 -0.43 11.28
N GLY A 80 -13.89 0.11 12.50
CA GLY A 80 -13.70 -0.65 13.74
C GLY A 80 -12.31 -1.27 13.86
N LEU A 81 -11.27 -0.64 13.31
CA LEU A 81 -9.91 -1.15 13.31
C LEU A 81 -9.11 -0.60 14.49
N ASP A 82 -8.30 -1.44 15.14
CA ASP A 82 -7.37 -1.01 16.20
C ASP A 82 -6.22 -0.16 15.65
N HIS A 83 -5.73 -0.53 14.46
CA HIS A 83 -4.67 0.16 13.71
C HIS A 83 -4.88 -0.01 12.20
N LEU A 84 -4.20 0.80 11.41
CA LEU A 84 -4.20 0.67 9.96
C LEU A 84 -2.96 -0.12 9.52
N GLN A 85 -3.10 -0.92 8.46
CA GLN A 85 -1.98 -1.57 7.77
C GLN A 85 -2.11 -1.26 6.28
N ARG A 86 -1.10 -0.60 5.72
CA ARG A 86 -1.06 -0.14 4.33
C ARG A 86 0.07 -0.80 3.57
N ALA A 87 -0.23 -1.24 2.35
CA ALA A 87 0.77 -1.73 1.43
C ALA A 87 0.72 -0.90 0.14
N VAL A 88 1.81 -0.24 -0.23
CA VAL A 88 1.86 0.57 -1.46
C VAL A 88 2.16 -0.31 -2.66
N LEU A 89 1.42 -0.09 -3.74
CA LEU A 89 1.68 -0.68 -5.05
C LEU A 89 2.43 0.34 -5.91
N MET A 90 3.61 -0.03 -6.41
CA MET A 90 4.48 0.83 -7.23
C MET A 90 4.96 0.10 -8.47
N GLY A 91 5.11 0.84 -9.56
CA GLY A 91 5.75 0.35 -10.77
C GLY A 91 7.28 0.44 -10.67
N TYR A 92 7.97 -0.62 -11.06
CA TYR A 92 9.42 -0.63 -11.17
C TYR A 92 9.83 -1.48 -12.39
N ARG A 93 10.49 -0.86 -13.37
CA ARG A 93 10.99 -1.53 -14.60
C ARG A 93 9.97 -2.48 -15.26
N GLY A 94 8.73 -2.01 -15.42
CA GLY A 94 7.66 -2.77 -16.09
C GLY A 94 6.95 -3.82 -15.24
N LYS A 95 7.33 -4.01 -13.99
CA LYS A 95 6.59 -4.80 -12.99
C LYS A 95 5.96 -3.91 -11.92
N VAL A 96 4.97 -4.43 -11.22
CA VAL A 96 4.44 -3.83 -9.99
C VAL A 96 5.11 -4.53 -8.81
N ILE A 97 5.52 -3.77 -7.82
CA ILE A 97 5.97 -4.26 -6.51
C ILE A 97 5.01 -3.79 -5.43
N CYS A 98 4.85 -4.59 -4.41
CA CYS A 98 4.10 -4.25 -3.20
C CYS A 98 5.07 -4.01 -2.05
N MET A 99 4.97 -2.89 -1.35
CA MET A 99 5.81 -2.63 -0.20
C MET A 99 4.99 -2.26 1.03
N ALA A 100 5.29 -2.90 2.14
CA ALA A 100 4.71 -2.66 3.46
C ALA A 100 5.80 -2.82 4.55
N PRO A 101 5.61 -2.21 5.72
CA PRO A 101 4.69 -1.13 6.04
C PRO A 101 5.08 0.20 5.37
N VAL A 102 4.12 1.11 5.19
CA VAL A 102 4.38 2.48 4.69
C VAL A 102 3.76 3.58 5.55
N GLY A 103 2.97 3.23 6.53
CA GLY A 103 2.53 4.13 7.58
C GLY A 103 3.58 4.24 8.69
N ILE A 104 3.88 5.47 9.13
CA ILE A 104 4.93 5.72 10.13
C ILE A 104 4.67 5.04 11.49
N ASP A 105 3.44 4.65 11.74
CA ASP A 105 2.91 3.99 12.94
C ASP A 105 2.72 2.47 12.77
N GLU A 106 3.18 1.89 11.66
CA GLU A 106 2.96 0.48 11.28
C GLU A 106 4.26 -0.35 11.34
N GLY A 107 4.11 -1.67 11.56
CA GLY A 107 5.17 -2.67 11.38
C GLY A 107 6.30 -2.58 12.39
N TRP A 108 6.02 -2.22 13.62
CA TRP A 108 7.03 -2.06 14.67
C TRP A 108 7.40 -3.37 15.38
N THR A 109 6.60 -4.42 15.24
CA THR A 109 6.89 -5.74 15.81
C THR A 109 7.09 -6.79 14.73
N VAL A 110 7.66 -7.93 15.09
CA VAL A 110 7.82 -9.09 14.20
C VAL A 110 6.44 -9.57 13.75
N GLU A 111 5.49 -9.67 14.67
CA GLU A 111 4.11 -10.12 14.42
C GLU A 111 3.39 -9.19 13.44
N ASP A 112 3.52 -7.88 13.60
CA ASP A 112 2.96 -6.91 12.65
C ASP A 112 3.51 -7.13 11.24
N ARG A 113 4.83 -7.29 11.10
CA ARG A 113 5.47 -7.48 9.80
C ARG A 113 5.10 -8.81 9.15
N VAL A 114 4.99 -9.89 9.94
CA VAL A 114 4.49 -11.18 9.45
C VAL A 114 3.06 -11.01 8.93
N SER A 115 2.16 -10.46 9.74
CA SER A 115 0.78 -10.21 9.34
C SER A 115 0.66 -9.33 8.08
N MET A 116 1.49 -8.27 7.98
CA MET A 116 1.50 -7.41 6.80
C MET A 116 2.03 -8.12 5.56
N ALA A 117 3.03 -9.00 5.70
CA ALA A 117 3.54 -9.82 4.60
C ALA A 117 2.45 -10.76 4.07
N GLU A 118 1.80 -11.52 4.93
CA GLU A 118 0.72 -12.44 4.60
C GLU A 118 -0.42 -11.73 3.84
N ARG A 119 -0.90 -10.62 4.37
CA ARG A 119 -1.96 -9.81 3.74
C ARG A 119 -1.52 -9.18 2.42
N SER A 120 -0.25 -8.79 2.29
CA SER A 120 0.30 -8.31 1.02
C SER A 120 0.34 -9.41 -0.04
N VAL A 121 0.66 -10.65 0.36
CA VAL A 121 0.58 -11.82 -0.53
C VAL A 121 -0.86 -12.09 -0.95
N GLU A 122 -1.82 -12.01 -0.01
CA GLU A 122 -3.25 -12.15 -0.35
C GLU A 122 -3.72 -11.09 -1.35
N LEU A 123 -3.31 -9.82 -1.14
CA LEU A 123 -3.58 -8.74 -2.09
C LEU A 123 -3.02 -9.08 -3.48
N TYR A 124 -1.78 -9.57 -3.56
CA TYR A 124 -1.15 -9.95 -4.82
C TYR A 124 -1.82 -11.14 -5.51
N LYS A 125 -2.25 -12.13 -4.73
CA LYS A 125 -3.01 -13.27 -5.25
C LYS A 125 -4.36 -12.83 -5.81
N LYS A 126 -5.07 -11.92 -5.15
CA LYS A 126 -6.30 -11.30 -5.68
C LYS A 126 -6.04 -10.56 -6.99
N LEU A 127 -4.90 -9.92 -7.14
CA LEU A 127 -4.49 -9.26 -8.39
C LEU A 127 -4.01 -10.23 -9.48
N GLY A 128 -4.12 -11.55 -9.26
CA GLY A 128 -3.84 -12.59 -10.26
C GLY A 128 -2.43 -13.19 -10.23
N CYS A 129 -1.60 -12.83 -9.26
CA CYS A 129 -0.28 -13.45 -9.07
C CYS A 129 -0.41 -14.75 -8.29
N LYS A 130 0.13 -15.86 -8.82
CA LYS A 130 0.07 -17.18 -8.16
C LYS A 130 1.25 -17.40 -7.23
N ASP A 131 2.44 -17.15 -7.72
CA ASP A 131 3.70 -17.35 -7.01
C ASP A 131 4.22 -15.98 -6.58
N VAL A 132 4.29 -15.74 -5.28
CA VAL A 132 4.65 -14.45 -4.67
C VAL A 132 5.88 -14.65 -3.80
N ARG A 133 6.98 -13.98 -4.13
CA ARG A 133 8.22 -13.98 -3.38
C ARG A 133 8.32 -12.75 -2.49
N ILE A 134 8.72 -12.95 -1.23
CA ILE A 134 8.79 -11.91 -0.20
C ILE A 134 10.23 -11.62 0.16
N ALA A 135 10.65 -10.36 0.01
CA ALA A 135 11.90 -9.84 0.54
C ALA A 135 11.65 -9.18 1.91
N VAL A 136 12.31 -9.64 2.94
CA VAL A 136 12.25 -9.00 4.28
C VAL A 136 13.51 -8.19 4.47
N MET A 137 13.37 -6.87 4.63
CA MET A 137 14.50 -5.95 4.77
C MET A 137 14.88 -5.73 6.22
N SER A 138 16.15 -5.39 6.43
CA SER A 138 16.73 -5.00 7.72
C SER A 138 17.53 -3.69 7.61
N GLY A 139 18.08 -3.23 8.74
CA GLY A 139 18.87 -1.99 8.83
C GLY A 139 20.34 -2.13 8.47
N GLY A 140 20.80 -3.31 8.05
CA GLY A 140 22.20 -3.58 7.75
C GLY A 140 22.40 -4.87 6.95
N ARG A 141 23.66 -5.24 6.74
CA ARG A 141 24.07 -6.54 6.20
C ARG A 141 24.47 -7.49 7.30
N ASN A 142 24.47 -8.78 7.02
CA ASN A 142 24.94 -9.80 7.97
C ASN A 142 26.39 -9.58 8.44
N ASP A 143 27.23 -8.97 7.59
CA ASP A 143 28.62 -8.60 7.93
C ASP A 143 28.71 -7.36 8.83
N ASP A 144 27.61 -6.65 9.08
CA ASP A 144 27.56 -5.49 9.95
C ASP A 144 27.26 -5.81 11.42
N VAL A 145 27.04 -7.08 11.75
CA VAL A 145 26.75 -7.53 13.12
C VAL A 145 27.86 -7.11 14.09
N GLY A 146 27.47 -6.51 15.21
CA GLY A 146 28.37 -5.99 16.25
C GLY A 146 28.83 -4.54 16.03
N ARG A 147 28.40 -3.87 14.95
CA ARG A 147 28.74 -2.46 14.69
C ARG A 147 27.83 -1.50 15.43
N ASN A 148 26.56 -1.85 15.59
CA ASN A 148 25.55 -1.02 16.27
C ASN A 148 24.38 -1.89 16.72
N GLU A 149 23.92 -1.70 17.98
CA GLU A 149 22.85 -2.50 18.59
C GLU A 149 21.52 -2.42 17.81
N GLU A 150 21.18 -1.26 17.24
CA GLU A 150 19.96 -1.07 16.46
C GLU A 150 20.01 -1.87 15.14
N VAL A 151 21.20 -1.98 14.54
CA VAL A 151 21.43 -2.78 13.33
C VAL A 151 21.29 -4.27 13.67
N ASP A 152 21.89 -4.71 14.76
CA ASP A 152 21.85 -6.10 15.23
C ASP A 152 20.41 -6.53 15.53
N GLU A 153 19.65 -5.69 16.22
CA GLU A 153 18.25 -5.97 16.53
C GLU A 153 17.39 -6.00 15.24
N SER A 154 17.65 -5.07 14.31
CA SER A 154 16.93 -5.05 13.02
C SER A 154 17.19 -6.31 12.18
N LEU A 155 18.44 -6.78 12.13
CA LEU A 155 18.83 -8.03 11.46
C LEU A 155 18.17 -9.24 12.12
N LYS A 156 18.17 -9.31 13.44
CA LYS A 156 17.52 -10.38 14.22
C LYS A 156 16.02 -10.42 13.90
N GLN A 157 15.33 -9.29 14.01
CA GLN A 157 13.90 -9.21 13.73
C GLN A 157 13.54 -9.59 12.29
N ALA A 158 14.37 -9.22 11.30
CA ALA A 158 14.14 -9.62 9.91
C ALA A 158 14.23 -11.15 9.75
N ARG A 159 15.22 -11.80 10.39
CA ARG A 159 15.33 -13.26 10.40
C ARG A 159 14.15 -13.93 11.09
N ASP A 160 13.65 -13.38 12.21
CA ASP A 160 12.49 -13.92 12.92
C ASP A 160 11.22 -13.84 12.03
N VAL A 161 11.04 -12.76 11.26
CA VAL A 161 9.97 -12.63 10.26
C VAL A 161 10.11 -13.69 9.16
N VAL A 162 11.31 -13.87 8.58
CA VAL A 162 11.57 -14.88 7.53
C VAL A 162 11.29 -16.28 8.05
N ILE A 163 11.76 -16.62 9.26
CA ILE A 163 11.53 -17.93 9.87
C ILE A 163 10.02 -18.19 10.04
N SER A 164 9.26 -17.20 10.53
CA SER A 164 7.81 -17.34 10.70
C SER A 164 7.11 -17.54 9.35
N LEU A 165 7.41 -16.71 8.36
CA LEU A 165 6.79 -16.80 7.03
C LEU A 165 7.10 -18.14 6.34
N ASN A 166 8.36 -18.61 6.38
CA ASN A 166 8.76 -19.88 5.76
C ASN A 166 8.13 -21.08 6.47
N ARG A 167 8.00 -21.03 7.81
CA ARG A 167 7.27 -22.06 8.57
C ARG A 167 5.80 -22.17 8.14
N ASP A 168 5.18 -21.03 7.81
CA ASP A 168 3.79 -20.96 7.39
C ASP A 168 3.60 -21.16 5.86
N GLY A 169 4.70 -21.52 5.16
CA GLY A 169 4.69 -21.95 3.75
C GLY A 169 4.81 -20.83 2.72
N TYR A 170 5.20 -19.63 3.14
CA TYR A 170 5.50 -18.52 2.23
C TYR A 170 6.94 -18.62 1.70
N ASP A 171 7.18 -18.19 0.45
CA ASP A 171 8.53 -18.03 -0.11
C ASP A 171 9.10 -16.68 0.32
N SER A 172 9.90 -16.68 1.40
CA SER A 172 10.50 -15.47 1.93
C SER A 172 12.01 -15.62 2.16
N TYR A 173 12.72 -14.49 2.05
CA TYR A 173 14.16 -14.43 2.29
C TYR A 173 14.57 -13.13 2.98
N ASP A 174 15.70 -13.18 3.71
CA ASP A 174 16.36 -12.02 4.30
C ASP A 174 17.06 -11.23 3.18
N ALA A 175 16.52 -10.06 2.86
CA ALA A 175 17.06 -9.16 1.83
C ALA A 175 18.09 -8.18 2.39
N GLU A 176 18.35 -8.24 3.70
CA GLU A 176 19.27 -7.32 4.36
C GLU A 176 18.85 -5.84 4.11
N ILE A 177 19.79 -4.92 3.96
CA ILE A 177 19.53 -3.52 3.56
C ILE A 177 19.47 -3.33 2.03
N LEU A 178 19.62 -4.41 1.26
CA LEU A 178 19.85 -4.38 -0.18
C LEU A 178 18.55 -4.17 -0.98
N LEU A 179 18.00 -2.97 -0.90
CA LEU A 179 16.77 -2.58 -1.60
C LEU A 179 16.87 -2.83 -3.11
N GLU A 180 18.04 -2.55 -3.71
CA GLU A 180 18.33 -2.74 -5.13
C GLU A 180 18.14 -4.20 -5.60
N ASN A 181 18.44 -5.17 -4.73
CA ASN A 181 18.20 -6.57 -5.00
C ASN A 181 16.73 -6.94 -4.74
N ALA A 182 16.18 -6.45 -3.62
CA ALA A 182 14.79 -6.73 -3.24
C ALA A 182 13.80 -6.30 -4.34
N VAL A 183 13.98 -5.13 -4.95
CA VAL A 183 13.09 -4.63 -6.02
C VAL A 183 13.22 -5.44 -7.32
N GLU A 184 14.34 -6.10 -7.57
CA GLU A 184 14.51 -6.96 -8.75
C GLU A 184 13.95 -8.37 -8.53
N GLU A 185 14.12 -8.94 -7.32
CA GLU A 185 13.90 -10.36 -7.05
C GLU A 185 12.53 -10.66 -6.43
N ALA A 186 11.92 -9.72 -5.71
CA ALA A 186 10.69 -9.96 -4.98
C ALA A 186 9.47 -9.26 -5.59
N ASP A 187 8.30 -9.75 -5.23
CA ASP A 187 6.99 -9.16 -5.52
C ASP A 187 6.50 -8.32 -4.34
N VAL A 188 6.76 -8.80 -3.13
CA VAL A 188 6.42 -8.13 -1.86
C VAL A 188 7.69 -7.80 -1.11
N ILE A 189 7.83 -6.56 -0.67
CA ILE A 189 8.96 -6.07 0.11
C ILE A 189 8.46 -5.64 1.48
N ILE A 190 9.01 -6.24 2.54
CA ILE A 190 8.69 -5.89 3.92
C ILE A 190 9.81 -5.04 4.49
N ALA A 191 9.53 -3.75 4.67
CA ALA A 191 10.47 -2.81 5.27
C ALA A 191 10.65 -3.06 6.77
N PRO A 192 11.78 -2.62 7.39
CA PRO A 192 12.03 -2.80 8.82
C PRO A 192 10.95 -2.20 9.73
N ASN A 193 10.35 -1.10 9.33
CA ASN A 193 9.20 -0.44 9.96
C ASN A 193 8.59 0.60 9.01
N GLY A 194 7.48 1.20 9.39
CA GLY A 194 6.76 2.16 8.57
C GLY A 194 7.50 3.47 8.29
N ILE A 195 8.44 3.89 9.14
CA ILE A 195 9.28 5.09 8.86
C ILE A 195 10.21 4.78 7.69
N VAL A 196 10.92 3.65 7.74
CA VAL A 196 11.84 3.24 6.66
C VAL A 196 11.08 3.00 5.37
N GLY A 197 9.96 2.26 5.42
CA GLY A 197 9.13 2.02 4.23
C GLY A 197 8.58 3.32 3.62
N ASN A 198 8.18 4.30 4.44
CA ASN A 198 7.74 5.60 3.94
C ASN A 198 8.88 6.37 3.26
N ILE A 199 10.10 6.33 3.81
CA ILE A 199 11.28 6.98 3.21
C ILE A 199 11.62 6.29 1.88
N ILE A 200 11.64 4.96 1.83
CA ILE A 200 11.89 4.20 0.59
C ILE A 200 10.84 4.58 -0.47
N PHE A 201 9.56 4.52 -0.13
CA PHE A 201 8.47 4.91 -1.02
C PHE A 201 8.69 6.32 -1.57
N ARG A 202 8.97 7.29 -0.71
CA ARG A 202 9.17 8.68 -1.12
C ARG A 202 10.39 8.85 -2.02
N SER A 203 11.49 8.15 -1.71
CA SER A 203 12.71 8.18 -2.53
C SER A 203 12.48 7.58 -3.91
N MET A 204 11.84 6.43 -3.99
CA MET A 204 11.55 5.77 -5.27
C MET A 204 10.54 6.57 -6.11
N HIS A 205 9.44 7.04 -5.49
CA HIS A 205 8.39 7.71 -6.22
C HIS A 205 8.75 9.15 -6.60
N PHE A 206 9.10 10.00 -5.62
CA PHE A 206 9.28 11.44 -5.88
C PHE A 206 10.67 11.80 -6.43
N ILE A 207 11.68 10.99 -6.16
CA ILE A 207 13.05 11.23 -6.62
C ILE A 207 13.37 10.29 -7.79
N GLY A 208 13.09 9.00 -7.65
CA GLY A 208 13.37 7.98 -8.65
C GLY A 208 12.35 7.88 -9.79
N GLY A 209 11.20 8.58 -9.69
CA GLY A 209 10.19 8.61 -10.76
C GLY A 209 9.38 7.32 -10.91
N CYS A 210 9.43 6.40 -9.95
CA CYS A 210 8.62 5.18 -9.99
C CYS A 210 7.12 5.52 -9.90
N PRO A 211 6.26 5.03 -10.79
CA PRO A 211 4.82 5.21 -10.68
C PRO A 211 4.30 4.64 -9.36
N ALA A 212 3.37 5.34 -8.71
CA ALA A 212 2.71 4.86 -7.50
C ALA A 212 1.20 4.85 -7.70
N TYR A 213 0.59 3.67 -7.57
CA TYR A 213 -0.84 3.47 -7.81
C TYR A 213 -1.68 3.80 -6.58
N GLY A 214 -1.13 3.61 -5.39
CA GLY A 214 -1.77 3.88 -4.11
C GLY A 214 -1.37 2.86 -3.05
N ALA A 215 -1.79 3.13 -1.82
CA ALA A 215 -1.55 2.25 -0.68
C ALA A 215 -2.88 1.76 -0.08
N PRO A 216 -3.47 0.66 -0.59
CA PRO A 216 -4.66 0.08 -0.01
C PRO A 216 -4.43 -0.35 1.44
N LEU A 217 -5.49 -0.28 2.26
CA LEU A 217 -5.56 -0.98 3.53
C LEU A 217 -5.62 -2.48 3.27
N ILE A 218 -4.80 -3.23 3.99
CA ILE A 218 -4.69 -4.69 3.85
C ILE A 218 -5.28 -5.46 5.03
N ASN A 219 -5.71 -4.77 6.09
CA ASN A 219 -6.28 -5.39 7.30
C ASN A 219 -7.79 -5.18 7.44
N THR A 220 -8.49 -5.02 6.35
CA THR A 220 -9.95 -4.85 6.32
C THR A 220 -10.53 -5.37 5.01
N ASP A 221 -11.81 -5.75 5.05
CA ASP A 221 -12.55 -6.09 3.84
C ASP A 221 -13.00 -4.86 3.05
N LYS A 222 -13.00 -3.68 3.63
CA LYS A 222 -13.36 -2.45 2.92
C LYS A 222 -12.19 -1.96 2.06
N VAL A 223 -12.48 -1.47 0.86
CA VAL A 223 -11.45 -0.92 -0.01
C VAL A 223 -11.23 0.55 0.30
N PHE A 224 -10.13 0.86 0.96
CA PHE A 224 -9.65 2.22 1.12
C PHE A 224 -8.22 2.31 0.60
N VAL A 225 -7.99 3.21 -0.35
CA VAL A 225 -6.65 3.45 -0.95
C VAL A 225 -6.09 4.76 -0.42
N ASP A 226 -5.04 4.66 0.37
CA ASP A 226 -4.28 5.83 0.82
C ASP A 226 -3.41 6.37 -0.31
N THR A 227 -3.23 7.69 -0.36
CA THR A 227 -2.48 8.40 -1.42
C THR A 227 -1.66 9.53 -0.83
N SER A 228 -0.67 10.02 -1.55
CA SER A 228 0.08 11.22 -1.15
C SER A 228 -0.68 12.50 -1.51
N ARG A 229 -0.68 13.50 -0.61
CA ARG A 229 -1.27 14.84 -0.87
C ARG A 229 -0.55 15.63 -1.97
N VAL A 230 0.69 15.28 -2.23
CA VAL A 230 1.51 15.97 -3.24
C VAL A 230 1.44 15.29 -4.61
N LYS A 231 0.60 14.28 -4.75
CA LYS A 231 0.32 13.64 -6.03
C LYS A 231 -0.47 14.62 -6.92
N THR A 232 -0.14 14.68 -8.20
CA THR A 232 -0.76 15.60 -9.17
C THR A 232 -1.80 14.93 -10.05
N ASP A 233 -1.86 13.59 -10.03
CA ASP A 233 -2.83 12.77 -10.75
C ASP A 233 -3.27 11.59 -9.87
N TYR A 234 -4.57 11.45 -9.67
CA TYR A 234 -5.19 10.40 -8.85
C TYR A 234 -5.88 9.32 -9.68
N THR A 235 -5.84 9.41 -11.00
CA THR A 235 -6.52 8.49 -11.93
C THR A 235 -6.18 7.03 -11.63
N ASP A 236 -4.88 6.69 -11.54
CA ASP A 236 -4.43 5.34 -11.23
C ASP A 236 -4.92 4.82 -9.88
N SER A 237 -5.02 5.72 -8.88
CA SER A 237 -5.47 5.33 -7.54
C SER A 237 -6.99 5.08 -7.50
N ILE A 238 -7.76 5.81 -8.31
CA ILE A 238 -9.20 5.57 -8.48
C ILE A 238 -9.41 4.23 -9.20
N ILE A 239 -8.67 3.97 -10.29
CA ILE A 239 -8.74 2.72 -11.04
C ILE A 239 -8.36 1.53 -10.15
N LEU A 240 -7.30 1.66 -9.35
CA LEU A 240 -6.92 0.63 -8.37
C LEU A 240 -8.06 0.35 -7.39
N ALA A 241 -8.68 1.39 -6.84
CA ALA A 241 -9.81 1.24 -5.92
C ALA A 241 -11.01 0.54 -6.57
N MET A 242 -11.33 0.89 -7.84
CA MET A 242 -12.38 0.22 -8.61
C MET A 242 -12.10 -1.28 -8.78
N LYS A 243 -10.89 -1.63 -9.22
CA LYS A 243 -10.52 -3.04 -9.45
C LYS A 243 -10.52 -3.85 -8.16
N LEU A 244 -10.00 -3.28 -7.06
CA LEU A 244 -10.03 -3.95 -5.76
C LEU A 244 -11.47 -4.16 -5.23
N ALA A 245 -12.39 -3.24 -5.53
CA ALA A 245 -13.79 -3.38 -5.14
C ALA A 245 -14.51 -4.45 -5.97
N GLU A 246 -14.26 -4.54 -7.28
CA GLU A 246 -14.82 -5.58 -8.16
C GLU A 246 -14.42 -6.99 -7.72
N MET A 247 -13.17 -7.19 -7.31
CA MET A 247 -12.63 -8.49 -6.86
C MET A 247 -13.24 -8.99 -5.55
N LYS A 248 -14.10 -8.20 -4.91
CA LYS A 248 -14.80 -8.56 -3.65
C LYS A 248 -16.18 -9.16 -3.88
N GLY A 249 -16.80 -8.88 -5.00
CA GLY A 249 -18.09 -9.43 -5.41
C GLY A 249 -17.90 -10.82 -5.99
#